data_09a7466c242122a0d0904296ad6e0854
#
_entry.id   09a7466c242122a0d0904296ad6e0854
#
_cell.length_a   1.000
_cell.length_b   1.000
_cell.length_c   1.000
_cell.angle_alpha   90.00
_cell.angle_beta   90.00
_cell.angle_gamma   90.00
#
_symmetry.space_group_name_H-M   'P 1'
#
loop_
_entity.id
_entity.type
_entity.pdbx_description
1 polymer ?
#
loop_
_entity_poly.entity_id
_entity_poly.type
_entity_poly.pdbx_seq_one_letter_code
_entity_poly.pdbx_strand_id
1 'polypeptide(L)'
;MTKALIVVDVQPTFCESGELGVAGGNAVAERIADYVNAHRSEYAYIATTQDWHIEPGAHWSAEPDFVDTWPKHGAAGTLNAELHPAIKALNIEHHFKKGQYSAAYSGFESIEDNTDRIQTREEVEAEQSAGKTLANALKAAGVSRVDVVGIAESHCVKDTALDAKKLGFEVTVFEDLTVPVSEELGVAARKQMAAGGITLAESR
;
A
#
# COMPACT_ATOMS: atom_id res chain seq x y z
N MET A 1 17.33 -14.50 -7.41
CA MET A 1 15.87 -14.31 -7.35
C MET A 1 15.57 -12.84 -7.61
N THR A 2 14.64 -12.54 -8.48
CA THR A 2 14.27 -11.15 -8.79
C THR A 2 13.36 -10.62 -7.67
N LYS A 3 13.75 -9.49 -7.07
CA LYS A 3 13.12 -8.94 -5.88
C LYS A 3 12.40 -7.63 -6.20
N ALA A 4 11.20 -7.45 -5.66
CA ALA A 4 10.47 -6.19 -5.69
C ALA A 4 10.26 -5.64 -4.28
N LEU A 5 10.12 -4.31 -4.19
CA LEU A 5 9.66 -3.61 -3.00
C LEU A 5 8.29 -2.99 -3.29
N ILE A 6 7.34 -3.22 -2.39
CA ILE A 6 6.04 -2.56 -2.42
C ILE A 6 5.95 -1.60 -1.23
N VAL A 7 5.83 -0.32 -1.51
CA VAL A 7 5.63 0.76 -0.53
C VAL A 7 4.12 1.02 -0.46
N VAL A 8 3.49 0.52 0.58
CA VAL A 8 2.03 0.48 0.72
C VAL A 8 1.52 1.75 1.38
N ASP A 9 0.70 2.51 0.67
CA ASP A 9 -0.18 3.59 1.15
C ASP A 9 0.50 4.61 2.07
N VAL A 10 1.75 4.96 1.77
CA VAL A 10 2.45 6.00 2.53
C VAL A 10 1.99 7.37 2.03
N GLN A 11 0.85 7.79 2.57
CA GLN A 11 0.09 8.98 2.17
C GLN A 11 -0.19 9.88 3.39
N PRO A 12 -0.28 11.20 3.23
CA PRO A 12 -0.63 12.11 4.32
C PRO A 12 -1.94 11.77 5.03
N THR A 13 -2.94 11.19 4.32
CA THR A 13 -4.21 10.76 4.91
C THR A 13 -4.01 9.76 6.06
N PHE A 14 -2.94 8.95 6.02
CA PHE A 14 -2.59 7.94 7.04
C PHE A 14 -1.44 8.35 7.95
N CYS A 15 -0.89 9.54 7.78
CA CYS A 15 0.11 10.11 8.68
C CYS A 15 -0.53 11.02 9.71
N GLU A 16 0.22 11.43 10.72
CA GLU A 16 -0.27 12.35 11.76
C GLU A 16 -0.85 13.61 11.12
N SER A 17 -2.00 14.03 11.61
CA SER A 17 -2.84 15.14 11.07
C SER A 17 -3.65 14.80 9.81
N GLY A 18 -3.56 13.60 9.27
CA GLY A 18 -4.45 13.09 8.21
C GLY A 18 -5.78 12.60 8.75
N GLU A 19 -6.70 12.28 7.85
CA GLU A 19 -8.07 11.89 8.20
C GLU A 19 -8.13 10.55 8.97
N LEU A 20 -7.20 9.65 8.69
CA LEU A 20 -6.99 8.37 9.39
C LEU A 20 -5.55 8.25 9.90
N GLY A 21 -5.04 9.33 10.49
CA GLY A 21 -3.65 9.42 10.92
C GLY A 21 -3.25 8.36 11.94
N VAL A 22 -2.16 7.68 11.68
CA VAL A 22 -1.52 6.70 12.57
C VAL A 22 -0.33 7.34 13.26
N ALA A 23 -0.15 7.08 14.53
CA ALA A 23 1.02 7.54 15.27
C ALA A 23 2.30 6.92 14.67
N GLY A 24 3.28 7.74 14.36
CA GLY A 24 4.54 7.31 13.73
C GLY A 24 4.49 7.23 12.20
N GLY A 25 3.36 7.62 11.57
CA GLY A 25 3.21 7.60 10.11
C GLY A 25 4.23 8.45 9.37
N ASN A 26 4.44 9.70 9.80
CA ASN A 26 5.47 10.56 9.21
C ASN A 26 6.87 9.98 9.44
N ALA A 27 7.16 9.47 10.63
CA ALA A 27 8.48 8.91 10.94
C ALA A 27 8.77 7.63 10.14
N VAL A 28 7.79 6.77 9.89
CA VAL A 28 7.98 5.58 9.04
C VAL A 28 8.17 5.98 7.59
N ALA A 29 7.49 7.01 7.09
CA ALA A 29 7.69 7.52 5.74
C ALA A 29 9.16 7.94 5.49
N GLU A 30 9.77 8.64 6.44
CA GLU A 30 11.19 9.03 6.37
C GLU A 30 12.10 7.80 6.42
N ARG A 31 11.88 6.84 7.33
CA ARG A 31 12.67 5.60 7.38
C ARG A 31 12.58 4.79 6.09
N ILE A 32 11.40 4.70 5.49
CA ILE A 32 11.22 4.04 4.19
C ILE A 32 12.00 4.76 3.10
N ALA A 33 11.97 6.10 3.09
CA ALA A 33 12.74 6.88 2.12
C ALA A 33 14.25 6.65 2.26
N ASP A 34 14.78 6.65 3.48
CA ASP A 34 16.18 6.34 3.75
C ASP A 34 16.55 4.93 3.29
N TYR A 35 15.70 3.95 3.62
CA TYR A 35 15.90 2.56 3.21
C TYR A 35 15.91 2.42 1.68
N VAL A 36 14.95 3.01 0.97
CA VAL A 36 14.90 2.95 -0.50
C VAL A 36 16.14 3.59 -1.11
N ASN A 37 16.58 4.74 -0.60
CA ASN A 37 17.80 5.39 -1.09
C ASN A 37 19.05 4.52 -0.93
N ALA A 38 19.16 3.80 0.18
CA ALA A 38 20.31 2.93 0.47
C ALA A 38 20.27 1.62 -0.33
N HIS A 39 19.09 1.05 -0.58
CA HIS A 39 18.91 -0.33 -1.07
C HIS A 39 18.25 -0.42 -2.45
N ARG A 40 18.00 0.71 -3.15
CA ARG A 40 17.30 0.74 -4.45
C ARG A 40 17.87 -0.26 -5.45
N SER A 41 19.19 -0.41 -5.50
CA SER A 41 19.88 -1.29 -6.46
C SER A 41 19.65 -2.79 -6.21
N GLU A 42 19.11 -3.16 -5.06
CA GLU A 42 18.78 -4.54 -4.72
C GLU A 42 17.44 -4.99 -5.33
N TYR A 43 16.62 -4.04 -5.76
CA TYR A 43 15.28 -4.25 -6.28
C TYR A 43 15.24 -4.07 -7.79
N ALA A 44 14.72 -5.07 -8.48
CA ALA A 44 14.45 -4.98 -9.91
C ALA A 44 13.16 -4.21 -10.21
N TYR A 45 12.28 -4.08 -9.20
CA TYR A 45 11.00 -3.41 -9.31
C TYR A 45 10.64 -2.74 -7.98
N ILE A 46 10.30 -1.48 -8.01
CA ILE A 46 9.80 -0.75 -6.83
C ILE A 46 8.47 -0.11 -7.22
N ALA A 47 7.44 -0.39 -6.43
CA ALA A 47 6.11 0.15 -6.63
C ALA A 47 5.58 0.84 -5.37
N THR A 48 4.72 1.82 -5.55
CA THR A 48 3.87 2.38 -4.50
C THR A 48 2.44 1.96 -4.69
N THR A 49 1.68 1.82 -3.61
CA THR A 49 0.22 1.79 -3.66
C THR A 49 -0.37 3.03 -2.99
N GLN A 50 -1.57 3.40 -3.39
CA GLN A 50 -2.30 4.53 -2.84
C GLN A 50 -3.79 4.24 -2.79
N ASP A 51 -4.45 4.62 -1.68
CA ASP A 51 -5.88 4.83 -1.68
C ASP A 51 -6.20 6.06 -2.54
N TRP A 52 -7.10 5.86 -3.52
CA TRP A 52 -7.48 6.90 -4.46
C TRP A 52 -8.99 6.90 -4.66
N HIS A 53 -9.71 7.17 -3.55
CA HIS A 53 -11.15 7.05 -3.49
C HIS A 53 -11.85 8.17 -4.24
N ILE A 54 -12.71 7.82 -5.18
CA ILE A 54 -13.58 8.75 -5.94
C ILE A 54 -15.00 8.66 -5.40
N GLU A 55 -15.58 7.46 -5.42
CA GLU A 55 -16.89 7.16 -4.89
C GLU A 55 -16.92 5.71 -4.35
N PRO A 56 -16.27 5.45 -3.20
CA PRO A 56 -16.10 4.08 -2.69
C PRO A 56 -17.37 3.52 -2.01
N GLY A 57 -18.52 4.19 -2.17
CA GLY A 57 -19.79 3.73 -1.60
C GLY A 57 -19.79 3.71 -0.07
N ALA A 58 -20.28 2.62 0.51
CA ALA A 58 -20.41 2.46 1.96
C ALA A 58 -19.07 2.43 2.72
N HIS A 59 -17.93 2.33 2.02
CA HIS A 59 -16.61 2.43 2.66
C HIS A 59 -16.42 3.76 3.39
N TRP A 60 -16.99 4.86 2.87
CA TRP A 60 -17.05 6.12 3.57
C TRP A 60 -18.38 6.25 4.33
N SER A 61 -18.29 6.57 5.61
CA SER A 61 -19.45 6.77 6.48
C SER A 61 -19.28 8.03 7.34
N ALA A 62 -20.37 8.74 7.56
CA ALA A 62 -20.40 9.82 8.55
C ALA A 62 -20.45 9.30 9.99
N GLU A 63 -20.88 8.04 10.16
CA GLU A 63 -20.90 7.31 11.43
C GLU A 63 -20.14 5.96 11.24
N PRO A 64 -18.81 6.01 11.14
CA PRO A 64 -18.02 4.82 10.84
C PRO A 64 -17.97 3.85 12.04
N ASP A 65 -17.95 2.56 11.74
CA ASP A 65 -17.73 1.50 12.73
C ASP A 65 -16.24 1.20 12.98
N PHE A 66 -15.35 1.76 12.15
CA PHE A 66 -13.90 1.53 12.19
C PHE A 66 -13.49 0.06 12.02
N VAL A 67 -14.34 -0.73 11.35
CA VAL A 67 -14.09 -2.12 10.95
C VAL A 67 -14.24 -2.27 9.44
N ASP A 68 -15.44 -1.97 8.93
CA ASP A 68 -15.77 -2.03 7.51
C ASP A 68 -16.00 -0.66 6.89
N THR A 69 -16.30 0.35 7.72
CA THR A 69 -16.61 1.71 7.31
C THR A 69 -15.70 2.71 8.01
N TRP A 70 -15.32 3.76 7.28
CA TRP A 70 -14.32 4.74 7.70
C TRP A 70 -14.80 6.17 7.44
N PRO A 71 -14.25 7.18 8.16
CA PRO A 71 -14.43 8.57 7.76
C PRO A 71 -13.92 8.77 6.33
N LYS A 72 -14.36 9.84 5.68
CA LYS A 72 -13.84 10.19 4.35
C LYS A 72 -12.32 10.41 4.43
N HIS A 73 -11.55 9.63 3.69
CA HIS A 73 -10.09 9.63 3.63
C HIS A 73 -9.61 9.31 2.22
N GLY A 74 -8.35 9.55 1.90
CA GLY A 74 -7.75 9.19 0.63
C GLY A 74 -8.54 9.68 -0.59
N ALA A 75 -9.22 10.83 -0.49
CA ALA A 75 -10.08 11.33 -1.54
C ALA A 75 -9.26 11.79 -2.74
N ALA A 76 -9.53 11.22 -3.91
CA ALA A 76 -8.84 11.50 -5.16
C ALA A 76 -8.77 12.99 -5.46
N GLY A 77 -7.62 13.47 -5.92
CA GLY A 77 -7.38 14.88 -6.24
C GLY A 77 -7.14 15.78 -5.01
N THR A 78 -7.01 15.22 -3.81
CA THR A 78 -6.60 15.98 -2.61
C THR A 78 -5.12 15.75 -2.29
N LEU A 79 -4.48 16.70 -1.62
CA LEU A 79 -3.10 16.57 -1.16
C LEU A 79 -2.91 15.37 -0.22
N ASN A 80 -3.93 15.03 0.57
CA ASN A 80 -3.87 13.90 1.50
C ASN A 80 -3.93 12.54 0.81
N ALA A 81 -4.44 12.46 -0.43
CA ALA A 81 -4.40 11.25 -1.26
C ALA A 81 -3.11 11.10 -2.06
N GLU A 82 -2.27 12.14 -2.16
CA GLU A 82 -0.96 12.03 -2.79
C GLU A 82 -0.01 11.17 -1.95
N LEU A 83 1.11 10.77 -2.53
CA LEU A 83 2.19 10.15 -1.76
C LEU A 83 2.79 11.15 -0.75
N HIS A 84 3.20 10.65 0.40
CA HIS A 84 3.95 11.44 1.38
C HIS A 84 5.16 12.10 0.70
N PRO A 85 5.50 13.36 1.03
CA PRO A 85 6.60 14.08 0.38
C PRO A 85 7.92 13.32 0.33
N ALA A 86 8.29 12.60 1.40
CA ALA A 86 9.50 11.80 1.45
C ALA A 86 9.49 10.66 0.41
N ILE A 87 8.33 10.02 0.16
CA ILE A 87 8.19 8.97 -0.83
C ILE A 87 8.12 9.55 -2.24
N LYS A 88 7.43 10.67 -2.41
CA LYS A 88 7.35 11.38 -3.70
C LYS A 88 8.73 11.80 -4.21
N ALA A 89 9.62 12.22 -3.29
CA ALA A 89 11.00 12.62 -3.61
C ALA A 89 11.87 11.45 -4.12
N LEU A 90 11.47 10.20 -3.91
CA LEU A 90 12.21 9.04 -4.40
C LEU A 90 12.11 8.84 -5.91
N ASN A 91 11.17 9.49 -6.58
CA ASN A 91 10.91 9.34 -8.02
C ASN A 91 10.77 7.86 -8.41
N ILE A 92 9.88 7.14 -7.72
CA ILE A 92 9.50 5.77 -8.08
C ILE A 92 8.67 5.85 -9.38
N GLU A 93 8.88 4.91 -10.29
CA GLU A 93 8.26 4.95 -11.63
C GLU A 93 6.89 4.26 -11.69
N HIS A 94 6.58 3.38 -10.74
CA HIS A 94 5.38 2.55 -10.75
C HIS A 94 4.46 2.90 -9.60
N HIS A 95 3.31 3.49 -9.92
CA HIS A 95 2.28 3.85 -8.96
C HIS A 95 1.00 3.08 -9.24
N PHE A 96 0.43 2.50 -8.19
CA PHE A 96 -0.78 1.71 -8.26
C PHE A 96 -1.84 2.33 -7.36
N LYS A 97 -3.03 2.58 -7.90
CA LYS A 97 -4.14 3.21 -7.20
C LYS A 97 -5.27 2.22 -6.98
N LYS A 98 -5.86 2.22 -5.79
CA LYS A 98 -6.92 1.30 -5.39
C LYS A 98 -8.10 2.04 -4.76
N GLY A 99 -9.24 1.34 -4.69
CA GLY A 99 -10.40 1.83 -3.97
C GLY A 99 -11.15 2.97 -4.63
N GLN A 100 -10.98 3.19 -5.94
CA GLN A 100 -11.61 4.30 -6.64
C GLN A 100 -13.14 4.30 -6.46
N TYR A 101 -13.76 3.13 -6.61
CA TYR A 101 -15.21 2.94 -6.60
C TYR A 101 -15.69 1.81 -5.68
N SER A 102 -14.83 1.30 -4.81
CA SER A 102 -15.13 0.25 -3.85
C SER A 102 -14.20 0.35 -2.64
N ALA A 103 -14.51 -0.35 -1.56
CA ALA A 103 -13.51 -0.63 -0.53
C ALA A 103 -12.35 -1.44 -1.13
N ALA A 104 -11.12 -1.13 -0.74
CA ALA A 104 -9.93 -1.89 -1.12
C ALA A 104 -8.85 -1.75 -0.03
N TYR A 105 -8.22 -2.86 0.32
CA TYR A 105 -7.14 -2.89 1.32
C TYR A 105 -5.83 -3.37 0.70
N SER A 106 -5.87 -4.49 -0.05
CA SER A 106 -4.69 -5.06 -0.67
C SER A 106 -4.19 -4.22 -1.84
N GLY A 107 -2.88 -4.00 -1.91
CA GLY A 107 -2.24 -3.42 -3.09
C GLY A 107 -2.49 -4.21 -4.38
N PHE A 108 -2.88 -5.47 -4.27
CA PHE A 108 -3.21 -6.31 -5.44
C PHE A 108 -4.61 -6.05 -6.01
N GLU A 109 -5.42 -5.23 -5.35
CA GLU A 109 -6.70 -4.71 -5.87
C GLU A 109 -6.51 -3.46 -6.74
N SER A 110 -5.28 -2.98 -6.88
CA SER A 110 -4.93 -1.74 -7.57
C SER A 110 -4.72 -1.91 -9.07
N ILE A 111 -4.85 -0.80 -9.77
CA ILE A 111 -4.44 -0.63 -11.16
C ILE A 111 -3.27 0.34 -11.27
N GLU A 112 -2.39 0.14 -12.25
CA GLU A 112 -1.30 1.06 -12.51
C GLU A 112 -1.83 2.38 -13.05
N ASP A 113 -1.56 3.46 -12.32
CA ASP A 113 -1.87 4.82 -12.72
C ASP A 113 -0.80 5.78 -12.19
N ASN A 114 0.06 6.23 -13.10
CA ASN A 114 1.14 7.18 -12.82
C ASN A 114 0.69 8.65 -12.94
N THR A 115 -0.62 8.87 -13.04
CA THR A 115 -1.24 10.20 -13.11
C THR A 115 -2.08 10.47 -11.88
N ASP A 116 -2.36 11.73 -11.58
CA ASP A 116 -3.24 12.13 -10.47
C ASP A 116 -4.64 12.52 -11.00
N ARG A 117 -5.04 11.97 -12.15
CA ARG A 117 -6.36 12.24 -12.73
C ARG A 117 -7.46 11.48 -12.02
N ILE A 118 -8.64 12.04 -12.03
CA ILE A 118 -9.86 11.36 -11.59
C ILE A 118 -10.45 10.61 -12.77
N GLN A 119 -10.43 9.28 -12.69
CA GLN A 119 -10.96 8.39 -13.73
C GLN A 119 -12.43 8.10 -13.51
N THR A 120 -13.18 7.83 -14.58
CA THR A 120 -14.53 7.29 -14.45
C THR A 120 -14.50 5.82 -14.03
N ARG A 121 -15.63 5.30 -13.56
CA ARG A 121 -15.75 3.87 -13.21
C ARG A 121 -15.43 2.97 -14.40
N GLU A 122 -15.93 3.31 -15.57
CA GLU A 122 -15.72 2.55 -16.81
C GLU A 122 -14.24 2.54 -17.21
N GLU A 123 -13.52 3.65 -17.02
CA GLU A 123 -12.07 3.71 -17.28
C GLU A 123 -11.30 2.81 -16.32
N VAL A 124 -11.61 2.81 -15.02
CA VAL A 124 -10.99 1.93 -14.03
C VAL A 124 -11.25 0.46 -14.35
N GLU A 125 -12.48 0.09 -14.64
CA GLU A 125 -12.88 -1.28 -15.01
C GLU A 125 -12.19 -1.74 -16.32
N ALA A 126 -12.06 -0.85 -17.29
CA ALA A 126 -11.36 -1.13 -18.54
C ALA A 126 -9.87 -1.39 -18.32
N GLU A 127 -9.20 -0.59 -17.49
CA GLU A 127 -7.77 -0.78 -17.17
C GLU A 127 -7.53 -2.04 -16.36
N GLN A 128 -8.42 -2.36 -15.42
CA GLN A 128 -8.38 -3.61 -14.68
C GLN A 128 -8.55 -4.83 -15.61
N SER A 129 -9.51 -4.77 -16.52
CA SER A 129 -9.76 -5.81 -17.52
C SER A 129 -8.62 -5.94 -18.52
N ALA A 130 -7.92 -4.85 -18.84
CA ALA A 130 -6.69 -4.84 -19.63
C ALA A 130 -5.47 -5.42 -18.89
N GLY A 131 -5.63 -5.79 -17.62
CA GLY A 131 -4.57 -6.41 -16.83
C GLY A 131 -3.51 -5.45 -16.29
N LYS A 132 -3.79 -4.16 -16.20
CA LYS A 132 -2.89 -3.17 -15.59
C LYS A 132 -2.86 -3.29 -14.07
N THR A 133 -2.61 -4.48 -13.55
CA THR A 133 -2.62 -4.80 -12.13
C THR A 133 -1.20 -5.01 -11.60
N LEU A 134 -1.02 -4.77 -10.29
CA LEU A 134 0.27 -5.01 -9.61
C LEU A 134 0.75 -6.45 -9.80
N ALA A 135 -0.15 -7.44 -9.74
CA ALA A 135 0.19 -8.84 -9.94
C ALA A 135 0.79 -9.10 -11.33
N ASN A 136 0.21 -8.53 -12.38
CA ASN A 136 0.69 -8.70 -13.74
C ASN A 136 2.01 -7.96 -13.98
N ALA A 137 2.16 -6.76 -13.42
CA ALA A 137 3.40 -6.00 -13.51
C ALA A 137 4.57 -6.74 -12.85
N LEU A 138 4.38 -7.26 -11.64
CA LEU A 138 5.41 -8.05 -10.94
C LEU A 138 5.76 -9.34 -11.70
N LYS A 139 4.77 -10.05 -12.24
CA LYS A 139 4.99 -11.26 -13.06
C LYS A 139 5.75 -10.93 -14.35
N ALA A 140 5.38 -9.86 -15.04
CA ALA A 140 6.06 -9.40 -16.25
C ALA A 140 7.53 -9.02 -15.99
N ALA A 141 7.81 -8.45 -14.80
CA ALA A 141 9.17 -8.15 -14.36
C ALA A 141 9.95 -9.39 -13.86
N GLY A 142 9.35 -10.58 -13.90
CA GLY A 142 9.97 -11.83 -13.44
C GLY A 142 10.25 -11.89 -11.94
N VAL A 143 9.48 -11.12 -11.16
CA VAL A 143 9.61 -11.06 -9.69
C VAL A 143 9.20 -12.40 -9.09
N SER A 144 10.00 -12.88 -8.14
CA SER A 144 9.72 -14.09 -7.36
C SER A 144 9.64 -13.82 -5.85
N ARG A 145 10.20 -12.69 -5.40
CA ARG A 145 10.19 -12.27 -4.00
C ARG A 145 9.72 -10.82 -3.87
N VAL A 146 8.90 -10.57 -2.86
CA VAL A 146 8.34 -9.25 -2.55
C VAL A 146 8.68 -8.88 -1.12
N ASP A 147 9.32 -7.73 -0.93
CA ASP A 147 9.44 -7.09 0.35
C ASP A 147 8.35 -6.01 0.46
N VAL A 148 7.66 -5.93 1.59
CA VAL A 148 6.52 -5.04 1.81
C VAL A 148 6.81 -4.13 2.99
N VAL A 149 6.57 -2.83 2.80
CA VAL A 149 6.71 -1.77 3.79
C VAL A 149 5.52 -0.81 3.68
N GLY A 150 5.30 0.05 4.66
CA GLY A 150 4.26 1.10 4.54
C GLY A 150 3.24 1.15 5.67
N ILE A 151 2.04 1.63 5.38
CA ILE A 151 0.97 1.95 6.31
C ILE A 151 -0.37 1.38 5.83
N ALA A 152 -1.26 0.88 6.72
CA ALA A 152 -0.96 0.52 8.09
C ALA A 152 -0.64 -0.97 8.16
N GLU A 153 0.32 -1.34 9.02
CA GLU A 153 0.73 -2.74 9.22
C GLU A 153 -0.46 -3.67 9.44
N SER A 154 -1.41 -3.21 10.27
CA SER A 154 -2.58 -3.98 10.68
C SER A 154 -3.65 -4.16 9.60
N HIS A 155 -3.59 -3.42 8.48
CA HIS A 155 -4.59 -3.40 7.40
C HIS A 155 -3.94 -3.58 6.04
N CYS A 156 -3.67 -2.50 5.32
CA CYS A 156 -3.22 -2.56 3.92
C CYS A 156 -1.90 -3.31 3.73
N VAL A 157 -0.94 -3.16 4.64
CA VAL A 157 0.33 -3.89 4.59
C VAL A 157 0.09 -5.40 4.76
N LYS A 158 -0.66 -5.78 5.81
CA LYS A 158 -1.02 -7.19 6.07
C LYS A 158 -1.74 -7.81 4.89
N ASP A 159 -2.78 -7.15 4.37
CA ASP A 159 -3.60 -7.70 3.30
C ASP A 159 -2.82 -7.80 1.99
N THR A 160 -1.97 -6.80 1.69
CA THR A 160 -1.04 -6.86 0.55
C THR A 160 -0.07 -8.04 0.69
N ALA A 161 0.53 -8.23 1.86
CA ALA A 161 1.47 -9.31 2.09
C ALA A 161 0.81 -10.70 1.97
N LEU A 162 -0.39 -10.87 2.53
CA LEU A 162 -1.15 -12.12 2.43
C LEU A 162 -1.55 -12.44 0.99
N ASP A 163 -1.97 -11.45 0.22
CA ASP A 163 -2.34 -11.67 -1.19
C ASP A 163 -1.11 -11.92 -2.06
N ALA A 164 0.02 -11.25 -1.82
CA ALA A 164 1.29 -11.60 -2.47
C ALA A 164 1.63 -13.08 -2.25
N LYS A 165 1.47 -13.56 -1.02
CA LYS A 165 1.72 -14.97 -0.68
C LYS A 165 0.80 -15.92 -1.41
N LYS A 166 -0.51 -15.62 -1.46
CA LYS A 166 -1.49 -16.42 -2.22
C LYS A 166 -1.17 -16.47 -3.72
N LEU A 167 -0.60 -15.39 -4.26
CA LEU A 167 -0.18 -15.30 -5.66
C LEU A 167 1.14 -16.04 -5.95
N GLY A 168 1.77 -16.64 -4.94
CA GLY A 168 2.94 -17.50 -5.07
C GLY A 168 4.29 -16.80 -4.89
N PHE A 169 4.31 -15.55 -4.44
CA PHE A 169 5.55 -14.85 -4.14
C PHE A 169 6.16 -15.34 -2.79
N GLU A 170 7.48 -15.28 -2.67
CA GLU A 170 8.12 -15.24 -1.36
C GLU A 170 7.94 -13.83 -0.79
N VAL A 171 7.48 -13.71 0.45
CA VAL A 171 7.10 -12.41 1.02
C VAL A 171 7.84 -12.16 2.33
N THR A 172 8.42 -10.97 2.44
CA THR A 172 8.97 -10.42 3.68
C THR A 172 8.27 -9.10 3.99
N VAL A 173 7.90 -8.87 5.24
CA VAL A 173 7.47 -7.57 5.76
C VAL A 173 8.55 -7.06 6.70
N PHE A 174 9.01 -5.83 6.50
CA PHE A 174 9.96 -5.20 7.40
C PHE A 174 9.20 -4.45 8.51
N GLU A 175 9.25 -5.00 9.74
CA GLU A 175 8.47 -4.52 10.88
C GLU A 175 8.85 -3.09 11.27
N ASP A 176 10.12 -2.72 11.20
CA ASP A 176 10.63 -1.37 11.48
C ASP A 176 10.28 -0.33 10.40
N LEU A 177 9.83 -0.78 9.23
CA LEU A 177 9.37 0.04 8.11
C LEU A 177 7.84 -0.02 7.93
N THR A 178 7.11 -0.38 8.98
CA THR A 178 5.65 -0.34 9.05
C THR A 178 5.20 0.30 10.37
N VAL A 179 3.94 0.72 10.42
CA VAL A 179 3.27 1.13 11.67
C VAL A 179 1.82 0.62 11.67
N PRO A 180 1.34 0.05 12.77
CA PRO A 180 -0.05 -0.38 12.92
C PRO A 180 -0.96 0.78 13.33
N VAL A 181 -2.27 0.62 13.15
CA VAL A 181 -3.28 1.55 13.68
C VAL A 181 -3.25 1.59 15.22
N SER A 182 -3.05 0.43 15.84
CA SER A 182 -2.81 0.28 17.28
C SER A 182 -1.88 -0.91 17.52
N GLU A 183 -1.19 -0.93 18.67
CA GLU A 183 -0.29 -2.04 19.01
C GLU A 183 -1.04 -3.39 19.07
N GLU A 184 -2.25 -3.41 19.62
CA GLU A 184 -3.07 -4.62 19.67
C GLU A 184 -3.36 -5.18 18.27
N LEU A 185 -3.77 -4.32 17.33
CA LEU A 185 -4.03 -4.68 15.94
C LEU A 185 -2.74 -5.09 15.22
N GLY A 186 -1.60 -4.45 15.52
CA GLY A 186 -0.29 -4.81 15.00
C GLY A 186 0.12 -6.22 15.41
N VAL A 187 0.01 -6.54 16.71
CA VAL A 187 0.29 -7.91 17.21
C VAL A 187 -0.59 -8.96 16.53
N ALA A 188 -1.88 -8.67 16.37
CA ALA A 188 -2.80 -9.57 15.68
C ALA A 188 -2.43 -9.76 14.19
N ALA A 189 -2.05 -8.68 13.51
CA ALA A 189 -1.64 -8.71 12.10
C ALA A 189 -0.34 -9.51 11.90
N ARG A 190 0.68 -9.27 12.72
CA ARG A 190 1.95 -10.02 12.68
C ARG A 190 1.72 -11.51 12.88
N LYS A 191 0.85 -11.88 13.82
CA LYS A 191 0.45 -13.27 14.04
C LYS A 191 -0.23 -13.87 12.79
N GLN A 192 -1.14 -13.14 12.15
CA GLN A 192 -1.81 -13.59 10.93
C GLN A 192 -0.83 -13.74 9.77
N MET A 193 0.06 -12.78 9.57
CA MET A 193 1.08 -12.82 8.53
C MET A 193 2.04 -14.00 8.72
N ALA A 194 2.54 -14.22 9.95
CA ALA A 194 3.40 -15.36 10.26
C ALA A 194 2.68 -16.71 10.01
N ALA A 195 1.42 -16.84 10.43
CA ALA A 195 0.59 -18.02 10.16
C ALA A 195 0.34 -18.23 8.66
N GLY A 196 0.29 -17.15 7.86
CA GLY A 196 0.20 -17.16 6.41
C GLY A 196 1.52 -17.50 5.70
N GLY A 197 2.61 -17.74 6.44
CA GLY A 197 3.93 -18.08 5.88
C GLY A 197 4.69 -16.87 5.32
N ILE A 198 4.43 -15.69 5.86
CA ILE A 198 5.17 -14.45 5.56
C ILE A 198 6.34 -14.34 6.54
N THR A 199 7.49 -13.94 6.05
CA THR A 199 8.66 -13.65 6.88
C THR A 199 8.52 -12.24 7.45
N LEU A 200 8.61 -12.12 8.78
CA LEU A 200 8.70 -10.84 9.46
C LEU A 200 10.17 -10.61 9.82
N ALA A 201 10.70 -9.44 9.52
CA ALA A 201 12.12 -9.12 9.73
C ALA A 201 12.33 -7.62 9.99
N GLU A 202 13.48 -7.29 10.56
CA GLU A 202 14.00 -5.92 10.57
C GLU A 202 14.72 -5.61 9.25
N SER A 203 14.60 -4.36 8.79
CA SER A 203 15.37 -3.87 7.65
C SER A 203 16.86 -3.74 8.04
N ARG A 204 17.78 -4.09 7.18
CA ARG A 204 19.21 -4.05 7.45
C ARG A 204 19.92 -3.16 6.46
#